data_59883410d967e3870f9daf6e2426ee01
#
_entry.id   59883410d967e3870f9daf6e2426ee01
#
_cell.length_a   1.000
_cell.length_b   1.000
_cell.length_c   1.000
_cell.angle_alpha   90.00
_cell.angle_beta   90.00
_cell.angle_gamma   90.00
#
_symmetry.space_group_name_H-M   'P 1'
#
loop_
_entity.id
_entity.type
_entity.pdbx_description
1 polymer ?
#
loop_
_entity_poly.entity_id
_entity_poly.type
_entity_poly.pdbx_seq_one_letter_code
_entity_poly.pdbx_strand_id
1 'polypeptide(L)'
;MFLDKLIGLFSNDMAIDLGTANTIVSVKGKGIIINEPSVVAVQSDRHGKDRILAVGQEAKQMIGKTPLNIQAVRPMQDGVIADFEMTERMIRYFIEKAHSRKSFIRPRIIICIPYGITQVEKKA
;
A
#
# COMPACT_ATOMS: atom_id res chain seq x y z
N MET A 1 2.69 6.81 -24.90
CA MET A 1 2.20 8.09 -25.37
C MET A 1 3.18 9.21 -25.07
N PHE A 2 3.15 10.24 -25.87
CA PHE A 2 4.06 11.38 -25.73
C PHE A 2 3.94 12.08 -24.37
N LEU A 3 2.70 12.27 -23.90
CA LEU A 3 2.44 12.88 -22.61
C LEU A 3 3.01 12.07 -21.45
N ASP A 4 2.92 10.74 -21.55
CA ASP A 4 3.47 9.88 -20.52
C ASP A 4 4.98 9.97 -20.44
N LYS A 5 5.64 10.12 -21.59
CA LYS A 5 7.08 10.29 -21.62
C LYS A 5 7.51 11.63 -21.04
N LEU A 6 6.76 12.69 -21.33
CA LEU A 6 7.03 14.02 -20.76
C LEU A 6 6.85 14.01 -19.25
N ILE A 7 5.77 13.42 -18.78
CA ILE A 7 5.49 13.31 -17.35
C ILE A 7 6.57 12.50 -16.68
N GLY A 8 7.02 11.42 -17.31
CA GLY A 8 8.08 10.58 -16.77
C GLY A 8 9.43 11.25 -16.70
N LEU A 9 9.66 12.30 -17.50
CA LEU A 9 10.90 13.07 -17.44
C LEU A 9 10.94 14.03 -16.25
N PHE A 10 9.77 14.52 -15.83
CA PHE A 10 9.66 15.55 -14.80
C PHE A 10 9.08 15.07 -13.49
N SER A 11 8.58 13.83 -13.42
CA SER A 11 8.01 13.30 -12.20
C SER A 11 8.30 11.80 -12.07
N ASN A 12 8.40 11.34 -10.83
CA ASN A 12 8.51 9.92 -10.53
C ASN A 12 7.11 9.34 -10.45
N ASP A 13 6.56 8.95 -11.60
CA ASP A 13 5.23 8.34 -11.62
C ASP A 13 5.26 6.99 -10.92
N MET A 14 4.31 6.79 -10.05
CA MET A 14 4.20 5.60 -9.24
C MET A 14 2.81 5.01 -9.40
N ALA A 15 2.74 3.72 -9.62
CA ALA A 15 1.47 2.99 -9.69
C ALA A 15 1.41 1.98 -8.57
N ILE A 16 0.29 1.99 -7.85
CA ILE A 16 0.06 1.06 -6.75
C ILE A 16 -1.13 0.18 -7.12
N ASP A 17 -0.88 -1.13 -7.17
CA ASP A 17 -1.91 -2.11 -7.43
C ASP A 17 -2.28 -2.78 -6.11
N LEU A 18 -3.44 -2.43 -5.58
CA LEU A 18 -3.93 -2.95 -4.31
C LEU A 18 -4.63 -4.29 -4.54
N GLY A 19 -3.96 -5.37 -4.17
CA GLY A 19 -4.56 -6.69 -4.23
C GLY A 19 -4.99 -7.18 -2.86
N THR A 20 -5.88 -8.16 -2.84
CA THR A 20 -6.32 -8.80 -1.59
C THR A 20 -5.15 -9.48 -0.89
N ALA A 21 -4.33 -10.18 -1.65
CA ALA A 21 -3.18 -10.89 -1.10
C ALA A 21 -1.92 -10.07 -1.09
N ASN A 22 -1.63 -9.37 -2.19
CA ASN A 22 -0.39 -8.63 -2.37
C ASN A 22 -0.63 -7.23 -2.90
N THR A 23 0.22 -6.31 -2.47
CA THR A 23 0.27 -4.95 -3.02
C THR A 23 1.54 -4.83 -3.84
N ILE A 24 1.38 -4.33 -5.06
CA ILE A 24 2.49 -4.15 -5.99
C ILE A 24 2.67 -2.66 -6.26
N VAL A 25 3.88 -2.18 -6.11
CA VAL A 25 4.23 -0.79 -6.42
C VAL A 25 5.23 -0.77 -7.56
N SER A 26 4.89 -0.03 -8.60
CA SER A 26 5.73 0.15 -9.78
C SER A 26 6.12 1.61 -9.90
N VAL A 27 7.35 1.86 -10.29
CA VAL A 27 7.85 3.22 -10.57
C VAL A 27 8.23 3.28 -12.04
N LYS A 28 7.79 4.32 -12.71
CA LYS A 28 8.07 4.49 -14.13
C LYS A 28 9.57 4.52 -14.38
N GLY A 29 10.01 3.70 -15.31
CA GLY A 29 11.43 3.57 -15.65
C GLY A 29 12.19 2.58 -14.79
N LYS A 30 11.63 2.15 -13.65
CA LYS A 30 12.28 1.19 -12.77
C LYS A 30 11.54 -0.13 -12.67
N GLY A 31 10.29 -0.19 -13.13
CA GLY A 31 9.47 -1.39 -13.05
C GLY A 31 8.92 -1.61 -11.65
N ILE A 32 8.64 -2.89 -11.34
CA ILE A 32 8.09 -3.27 -10.04
C ILE A 32 9.19 -3.19 -8.99
N ILE A 33 8.99 -2.35 -7.98
CA ILE A 33 9.96 -2.17 -6.90
C ILE A 33 9.48 -2.72 -5.57
N ILE A 34 8.17 -2.89 -5.40
CA ILE A 34 7.58 -3.48 -4.20
C ILE A 34 6.54 -4.50 -4.62
N ASN A 35 6.64 -5.71 -4.05
CA ASN A 35 5.63 -6.74 -4.18
C ASN A 35 5.56 -7.42 -2.82
N GLU A 36 4.64 -6.95 -1.98
CA GLU A 36 4.55 -7.41 -0.61
C GLU A 36 3.12 -7.75 -0.24
N PRO A 37 2.94 -8.61 0.77
CA PRO A 37 1.60 -8.95 1.24
C PRO A 37 0.82 -7.73 1.69
N SER A 38 -0.47 -7.71 1.39
CA SER A 38 -1.40 -6.64 1.82
C SER A 38 -1.83 -6.91 3.26
N VAL A 39 -0.92 -6.70 4.19
CA VAL A 39 -1.16 -6.97 5.61
C VAL A 39 -0.42 -5.96 6.47
N VAL A 40 -1.04 -5.62 7.60
CA VAL A 40 -0.49 -4.68 8.57
C VAL A 40 -0.47 -5.36 9.94
N ALA A 41 0.64 -5.28 10.65
CA ALA A 41 0.74 -5.74 12.03
C ALA A 41 0.47 -4.57 12.96
N VAL A 42 -0.52 -4.72 13.83
CA VAL A 42 -1.02 -3.65 14.68
C VAL A 42 -0.95 -4.09 16.12
N GLN A 43 -0.49 -3.20 16.98
CA GLN A 43 -0.52 -3.40 18.42
C GLN A 43 -1.45 -2.38 19.04
N SER A 44 -2.39 -2.87 19.85
CA SER A 44 -3.31 -1.99 20.58
C SER A 44 -2.72 -1.66 21.94
N ASP A 45 -2.75 -0.38 22.31
CA ASP A 45 -2.30 0.06 23.61
C ASP A 45 -3.42 -0.05 24.66
N ARG A 46 -3.12 0.36 25.89
CA ARG A 46 -4.09 0.32 26.99
C ARG A 46 -5.29 1.22 26.78
N HIS A 47 -5.16 2.20 25.91
CA HIS A 47 -6.21 3.18 25.62
C HIS A 47 -6.99 2.85 24.36
N GLY A 48 -6.75 1.68 23.77
CA GLY A 48 -7.43 1.25 22.56
C GLY A 48 -6.89 1.89 21.29
N LYS A 49 -5.77 2.58 21.36
CA LYS A 49 -5.13 3.12 20.16
C LYS A 49 -4.32 2.05 19.48
N ASP A 50 -4.50 1.95 18.17
CA ASP A 50 -3.77 1.01 17.35
C ASP A 50 -2.48 1.66 16.85
N ARG A 51 -1.40 0.94 17.05
CA ARG A 51 -0.09 1.35 16.58
C ARG A 51 0.37 0.38 15.50
N ILE A 52 0.78 0.90 14.37
CA ILE A 52 1.31 0.08 13.30
C ILE A 52 2.76 -0.27 13.63
N LEU A 53 3.03 -1.57 13.72
CA LEU A 53 4.37 -2.07 13.98
C LEU A 53 5.12 -2.41 12.71
N ALA A 54 4.42 -2.94 11.71
CA ALA A 54 5.02 -3.36 10.45
C ALA A 54 3.96 -3.44 9.37
N VAL A 55 4.41 -3.40 8.12
CA VAL A 55 3.55 -3.49 6.95
C VAL A 55 4.20 -4.44 5.96
N GLY A 56 3.37 -5.20 5.23
CA GLY A 56 3.85 -6.07 4.17
C GLY A 56 4.58 -7.30 4.69
N GLN A 57 5.72 -7.59 4.13
CA GLN A 57 6.47 -8.81 4.45
C GLN A 57 6.89 -8.87 5.91
N GLU A 58 7.32 -7.75 6.47
CA GLU A 58 7.69 -7.69 7.88
C GLU A 58 6.49 -8.00 8.78
N ALA A 59 5.32 -7.48 8.43
CA ALA A 59 4.10 -7.77 9.16
C ALA A 59 3.76 -9.26 9.11
N LYS A 60 3.89 -9.86 7.93
CA LYS A 60 3.62 -11.28 7.76
C LYS A 60 4.54 -12.14 8.61
N GLN A 61 5.81 -11.79 8.69
CA GLN A 61 6.77 -12.51 9.52
C GLN A 61 6.46 -12.33 11.00
N MET A 62 6.08 -11.14 11.39
CA MET A 62 5.78 -10.81 12.77
C MET A 62 4.57 -11.57 13.31
N ILE A 63 3.54 -11.74 12.48
CA ILE A 63 2.30 -12.40 12.86
C ILE A 63 2.51 -13.86 13.30
N GLY A 64 3.48 -14.54 12.73
CA GLY A 64 3.74 -15.93 13.07
C GLY A 64 4.56 -16.16 14.31
N LYS A 65 5.13 -15.10 14.93
CA LYS A 65 6.13 -15.26 15.99
C LYS A 65 5.89 -14.39 17.22
N THR A 66 4.74 -13.78 17.37
CA THR A 66 4.62 -12.65 18.28
C THR A 66 3.71 -12.84 19.45
N PRO A 67 3.88 -12.00 20.50
CA PRO A 67 3.00 -11.98 21.65
C PRO A 67 1.55 -11.67 21.30
N LEU A 68 0.68 -11.99 22.23
CA LEU A 68 -0.77 -11.98 22.05
C LEU A 68 -1.42 -10.66 21.71
N ASN A 69 -0.72 -9.55 21.90
CA ASN A 69 -1.29 -8.23 21.66
C ASN A 69 -1.06 -7.67 20.25
N ILE A 70 -0.47 -8.47 19.38
CA ILE A 70 -0.24 -8.06 18.00
C ILE A 70 -1.26 -8.74 17.10
N GLN A 71 -1.97 -7.93 16.32
CA GLN A 71 -3.01 -8.40 15.43
C GLN A 71 -2.63 -8.17 13.96
N ALA A 72 -3.08 -9.09 13.13
CA ALA A 72 -2.96 -8.94 11.68
C ALA A 72 -4.21 -8.25 11.16
N VAL A 73 -4.02 -7.16 10.45
CA VAL A 73 -5.12 -6.51 9.74
C VAL A 73 -4.88 -6.67 8.25
N ARG A 74 -5.88 -7.19 7.56
CA ARG A 74 -5.87 -7.29 6.09
C ARG A 74 -6.83 -6.24 5.54
N PRO A 75 -6.29 -5.09 5.12
CA PRO A 75 -7.14 -3.97 4.71
C PRO A 75 -7.97 -4.24 3.47
N MET A 76 -7.51 -5.19 2.64
CA MET A 76 -8.20 -5.57 1.41
C MET A 76 -8.74 -6.99 1.57
N GLN A 77 -10.04 -7.16 1.33
CA GLN A 77 -10.68 -8.48 1.37
C GLN A 77 -11.61 -8.63 0.19
N ASP A 78 -11.52 -9.77 -0.48
CA ASP A 78 -12.40 -10.10 -1.61
C ASP A 78 -12.41 -9.03 -2.70
N GLY A 79 -11.27 -8.39 -2.93
CA GLY A 79 -11.12 -7.38 -3.96
C GLY A 79 -11.65 -6.00 -3.58
N VAL A 80 -12.04 -5.79 -2.33
CA VAL A 80 -12.56 -4.50 -1.87
C VAL A 80 -11.80 -4.02 -0.65
N ILE A 81 -11.89 -2.72 -0.41
CA ILE A 81 -11.30 -2.12 0.79
C ILE A 81 -12.19 -2.43 1.98
N ALA A 82 -11.68 -3.24 2.90
CA ALA A 82 -12.42 -3.61 4.11
C ALA A 82 -12.15 -2.64 5.26
N ASP A 83 -10.99 -1.99 5.26
CA ASP A 83 -10.59 -1.04 6.29
C ASP A 83 -9.89 0.14 5.62
N PHE A 84 -10.58 1.26 5.52
CA PHE A 84 -10.07 2.45 4.83
C PHE A 84 -8.86 3.06 5.53
N GLU A 85 -8.92 3.14 6.85
CA GLU A 85 -7.83 3.75 7.61
C GLU A 85 -6.54 2.94 7.47
N MET A 86 -6.63 1.63 7.62
CA MET A 86 -5.46 0.77 7.50
C MET A 86 -4.96 0.69 6.06
N THR A 87 -5.87 0.74 5.10
CA THR A 87 -5.48 0.80 3.68
C THR A 87 -4.69 2.07 3.40
N GLU A 88 -5.17 3.22 3.89
CA GLU A 88 -4.48 4.48 3.72
C GLU A 88 -3.08 4.44 4.32
N ARG A 89 -2.95 3.93 5.53
CA ARG A 89 -1.66 3.84 6.20
C ARG A 89 -0.72 2.87 5.49
N MET A 90 -1.25 1.77 5.01
CA MET A 90 -0.47 0.80 4.23
C MET A 90 0.06 1.43 2.94
N ILE A 91 -0.80 2.13 2.22
CA ILE A 91 -0.42 2.82 0.99
C ILE A 91 0.66 3.85 1.29
N ARG A 92 0.48 4.65 2.32
CA ARG A 92 1.45 5.67 2.71
C ARG A 92 2.81 5.06 3.03
N TYR A 93 2.81 3.96 3.74
CA TYR A 93 4.04 3.24 4.06
C TYR A 93 4.77 2.78 2.80
N PHE A 94 4.05 2.19 1.85
CA PHE A 94 4.66 1.73 0.61
C PHE A 94 5.13 2.89 -0.26
N ILE A 95 4.42 4.00 -0.26
CA ILE A 95 4.86 5.19 -0.99
C ILE A 95 6.18 5.71 -0.43
N GLU A 96 6.26 5.84 0.88
CA GLU A 96 7.49 6.29 1.54
C GLU A 96 8.66 5.35 1.28
N LYS A 97 8.40 4.06 1.30
CA LYS A 97 9.42 3.05 1.03
C LYS A 97 9.91 3.11 -0.42
N ALA A 98 8.99 3.37 -1.34
CA ALA A 98 9.30 3.42 -2.78
C ALA A 98 9.89 4.76 -3.20
N HIS A 99 9.53 5.83 -2.51
CA HIS A 99 9.96 7.18 -2.87
C HIS A 99 11.39 7.42 -2.42
N SER A 100 12.24 7.86 -3.36
CA SER A 100 13.61 8.21 -3.03
C SER A 100 13.64 9.50 -2.22
N ARG A 101 14.31 9.47 -1.07
CA ARG A 101 14.48 10.67 -0.24
C ARG A 101 15.26 11.77 -0.94
N LYS A 102 16.01 11.42 -1.97
CA LYS A 102 16.79 12.38 -2.73
C LYS A 102 15.99 13.11 -3.80
N SER A 103 14.75 12.68 -4.03
CA SER A 103 13.89 13.30 -5.02
C SER A 103 13.11 14.43 -4.39
N PHE A 104 13.27 15.64 -4.95
CA PHE A 104 12.48 16.79 -4.54
C PHE A 104 11.15 16.85 -5.28
N ILE A 105 10.96 15.99 -6.26
CA ILE A 105 9.75 15.95 -7.08
C ILE A 105 8.76 15.01 -6.45
N ARG A 106 7.55 15.51 -6.19
CA ARG A 106 6.47 14.68 -5.66
C ARG A 106 6.02 13.69 -6.72
N PRO A 107 5.90 12.42 -6.38
CA PRO A 107 5.44 11.43 -7.36
C PRO A 107 3.97 11.65 -7.68
N ARG A 108 3.61 11.36 -8.92
CA ARG A 108 2.21 11.19 -9.29
C ARG A 108 1.85 9.75 -8.96
N ILE A 109 0.79 9.59 -8.22
CA ILE A 109 0.41 8.28 -7.73
C ILE A 109 -0.89 7.86 -8.37
N ILE A 110 -0.88 6.72 -9.02
CA ILE A 110 -2.06 6.09 -9.60
C ILE A 110 -2.35 4.86 -8.76
N ILE A 111 -3.54 4.81 -8.18
CA ILE A 111 -3.95 3.67 -7.36
C ILE A 111 -4.93 2.83 -8.14
N CYS A 112 -4.57 1.57 -8.36
CA CYS A 112 -5.42 0.61 -9.04
C CYS A 112 -6.06 -0.30 -8.01
N ILE A 113 -7.38 -0.43 -8.10
CA ILE A 113 -8.14 -1.33 -7.24
C ILE A 113 -8.47 -2.57 -8.05
N PRO A 114 -8.52 -3.76 -7.42
CA PRO A 114 -8.71 -5.01 -8.16
C PRO A 114 -9.95 -5.01 -9.03
N TYR A 115 -9.86 -5.73 -10.13
CA TYR A 115 -11.00 -5.96 -11.01
C TYR A 115 -12.10 -6.72 -10.26
N GLY A 116 -13.33 -6.35 -10.53
CA GLY A 116 -14.47 -6.95 -9.84
C GLY A 116 -15.18 -6.00 -8.90
N ILE A 117 -14.70 -4.76 -8.82
CA ILE A 117 -15.34 -3.71 -8.03
C ILE A 117 -16.72 -3.43 -8.60
N THR A 118 -17.72 -3.25 -7.72
CA THR A 118 -19.06 -2.90 -8.14
C THR A 118 -19.11 -1.49 -8.71
N GLN A 119 -20.18 -1.19 -9.45
CA GLN A 119 -20.37 0.15 -10.00
C GLN A 119 -20.42 1.22 -8.91
N VAL A 120 -20.95 0.87 -7.76
CA VAL A 120 -21.03 1.78 -6.62
C VAL A 120 -19.64 2.14 -6.11
N GLU A 121 -18.79 1.17 -6.00
CA GLU A 121 -17.41 1.38 -5.53
C GLU A 121 -16.61 2.23 -6.50
N LYS A 122 -16.82 2.07 -7.79
CA LYS A 122 -16.14 2.89 -8.78
C LYS A 122 -16.53 4.36 -8.70
N LYS A 123 -17.72 4.66 -8.24
CA LYS A 123 -18.20 6.03 -8.08
C LYS A 123 -17.73 6.66 -6.78
N ALA A 124 -17.38 5.86 -5.83
CA ALA A 124 -16.83 6.33 -4.58
C ALA A 124 -15.35 6.69 -4.75
#